data_ba4b2fc62b69b58417115eeb61dcddba
#
_entry.id   ba4b2fc62b69b58417115eeb61dcddba
#
_cell.length_a   1.000
_cell.length_b   1.000
_cell.length_c   1.000
_cell.angle_alpha   90.00
_cell.angle_beta   90.00
_cell.angle_gamma   90.00
#
_symmetry.space_group_name_H-M   'P 1'
#
loop_
_entity.id
_entity.type
_entity.pdbx_description
1 polymer ?
#
loop_
_entity_poly.entity_id
_entity_poly.type
_entity_poly.pdbx_seq_one_letter_code
_entity_poly.pdbx_strand_id
1 'polypeptide(L)'
;MSTRNPRLLTLSLAIIATVAACKKTGDAPTAAAPAEPQAKPLTLDEGKLPKASVFSATDLDPGKAACGDFNEYVNGKWMAANPIPGDRSSWGVSEILGERSLAIQRQLAEQAAADKNATGVEKIIGDFWATGMDEAKIEAQGIAPIQPQLAAIDGLNDTAAIAGYIRKQAAIGDNPIFDFDAEADFKQSSMNIAYASQGGLGLPDKTYYSDADKRDVLDAYRAHIAKVLELTGTAAADAAEQAKTVIAFETRLAKASLSEEDLRDVSLYYNPVSLAQADKQTPNFSWSEFFKSQDVAAPQMFSLPMPAFHQEVSKMLGDTDPAAWRSYLRFHAVDGAAPYLSDKFVQENFNFYSRTLYGQKEIKQRWKRVLGTLNGEAGEAMGQLYVKVAFPADSKARMETLVGNLRTALKGRIENLPWMSDETKKKAIAKWETFTPKIGYPDKWRDWSGLA
;
A
#
# COMPACT_ATOMS: atom_id res chain seq x y z
N MET A 1 -44.43 37.39 5.58
CA MET A 1 -45.35 37.51 4.43
C MET A 1 -44.80 36.55 3.38
N SER A 2 -45.41 35.59 3.02
CA SER A 2 -46.59 34.92 2.61
C SER A 2 -46.17 33.65 1.91
N THR A 3 -46.36 32.50 2.46
CA THR A 3 -47.25 31.37 2.11
C THR A 3 -47.18 30.90 0.63
N ARG A 4 -46.89 29.64 0.31
CA ARG A 4 -47.79 28.47 0.41
C ARG A 4 -47.16 27.17 -0.10
N ASN A 5 -47.16 26.14 0.72
CA ASN A 5 -47.32 24.71 0.32
C ASN A 5 -48.81 24.49 -0.15
N PRO A 6 -49.27 23.34 -0.58
CA PRO A 6 -48.72 22.04 -0.98
C PRO A 6 -49.50 21.37 -2.14
N ARG A 7 -49.26 20.09 -2.49
CA ARG A 7 -50.30 19.01 -2.57
C ARG A 7 -49.74 17.67 -2.98
N LEU A 8 -49.84 16.73 -2.04
CA LEU A 8 -49.88 15.29 -2.27
C LEU A 8 -51.01 14.89 -3.24
N LEU A 9 -50.77 13.92 -4.09
CA LEU A 9 -51.85 13.11 -4.72
C LEU A 9 -51.44 11.65 -4.62
N THR A 10 -52.11 10.95 -3.74
CA THR A 10 -52.26 9.50 -3.65
C THR A 10 -53.16 9.03 -4.75
N LEU A 11 -52.71 8.06 -5.56
CA LEU A 11 -53.62 7.31 -6.46
C LEU A 11 -53.55 5.83 -6.09
N SER A 12 -54.60 5.37 -5.41
CA SER A 12 -54.90 3.97 -5.18
C SER A 12 -55.63 3.44 -6.44
N LEU A 13 -55.12 2.38 -7.04
CA LEU A 13 -55.85 1.64 -8.09
C LEU A 13 -56.14 0.23 -7.56
N ALA A 14 -57.42 0.00 -7.31
CA ALA A 14 -58.00 -1.32 -7.07
C ALA A 14 -58.15 -2.06 -8.39
N ILE A 15 -57.65 -3.28 -8.52
CA ILE A 15 -57.90 -4.18 -9.64
C ILE A 15 -58.88 -5.25 -9.19
N ILE A 16 -60.03 -5.22 -9.83
CA ILE A 16 -61.10 -6.21 -9.73
C ILE A 16 -60.71 -7.44 -10.53
N ALA A 17 -60.74 -8.61 -9.91
CA ALA A 17 -60.60 -9.89 -10.56
C ALA A 17 -61.89 -10.29 -11.30
N THR A 18 -61.84 -10.45 -12.61
CA THR A 18 -62.85 -11.18 -13.37
C THR A 18 -62.30 -12.52 -13.87
N VAL A 19 -62.85 -13.59 -13.35
CA VAL A 19 -62.64 -14.96 -13.82
C VAL A 19 -63.39 -15.15 -15.11
N ALA A 20 -62.69 -15.44 -16.22
CA ALA A 20 -63.30 -16.00 -17.42
C ALA A 20 -62.51 -17.26 -17.79
N ALA A 21 -63.18 -18.38 -17.68
CA ALA A 21 -62.70 -19.68 -18.13
C ALA A 21 -62.77 -19.74 -19.69
N CYS A 22 -61.64 -20.01 -20.33
CA CYS A 22 -61.58 -20.46 -21.73
C CYS A 22 -60.55 -21.55 -21.94
N LYS A 23 -60.95 -22.54 -22.59
CA LYS A 23 -60.44 -23.81 -23.11
C LYS A 23 -58.91 -23.87 -23.40
N LYS A 24 -58.34 -25.04 -23.03
CA LYS A 24 -57.06 -25.59 -23.46
C LYS A 24 -56.87 -25.53 -24.99
N THR A 25 -55.81 -24.86 -25.41
CA THR A 25 -55.06 -25.20 -26.62
C THR A 25 -53.63 -25.41 -26.15
N GLY A 26 -53.03 -26.53 -26.57
CA GLY A 26 -51.75 -26.98 -26.08
C GLY A 26 -50.61 -26.01 -26.38
N ASP A 27 -49.98 -25.50 -25.35
CA ASP A 27 -48.72 -24.79 -25.45
C ASP A 27 -47.58 -25.80 -25.54
N ALA A 28 -46.79 -25.66 -26.60
CA ALA A 28 -45.49 -26.33 -26.69
C ALA A 28 -44.62 -25.87 -25.53
N PRO A 29 -43.77 -26.74 -24.94
CA PRO A 29 -42.91 -26.33 -23.86
C PRO A 29 -41.94 -25.23 -24.36
N THR A 30 -42.10 -24.03 -23.83
CA THR A 30 -41.10 -22.96 -23.97
C THR A 30 -39.78 -23.52 -23.45
N ALA A 31 -38.81 -23.70 -24.34
CA ALA A 31 -37.46 -24.09 -23.92
C ALA A 31 -36.98 -23.09 -22.87
N ALA A 32 -36.64 -23.58 -21.68
CA ALA A 32 -36.04 -22.78 -20.65
C ALA A 32 -34.78 -22.13 -21.25
N ALA A 33 -34.63 -20.82 -21.07
CA ALA A 33 -33.39 -20.13 -21.43
C ALA A 33 -32.22 -20.88 -20.81
N PRO A 34 -31.09 -21.08 -21.52
CA PRO A 34 -29.91 -21.71 -20.93
C PRO A 34 -29.58 -20.99 -19.66
N ALA A 35 -29.42 -21.72 -18.55
CA ALA A 35 -28.96 -21.14 -17.29
C ALA A 35 -27.64 -20.44 -17.54
N GLU A 36 -27.53 -19.19 -17.13
CA GLU A 36 -26.26 -18.48 -17.21
C GLU A 36 -25.19 -19.31 -16.49
N PRO A 37 -24.01 -19.48 -17.09
CA PRO A 37 -22.92 -20.24 -16.48
C PRO A 37 -22.53 -19.60 -15.15
N GLN A 38 -22.70 -20.33 -14.05
CA GLN A 38 -22.36 -19.86 -12.72
C GLN A 38 -20.87 -20.06 -12.45
N ALA A 39 -20.24 -19.12 -11.73
CA ALA A 39 -18.87 -19.24 -11.23
C ALA A 39 -18.75 -20.49 -10.34
N LYS A 40 -17.59 -21.15 -10.40
CA LYS A 40 -17.31 -22.32 -9.58
C LYS A 40 -17.05 -21.93 -8.12
N PRO A 41 -17.55 -22.68 -7.13
CA PRO A 41 -17.19 -22.44 -5.74
C PRO A 41 -15.70 -22.56 -5.52
N LEU A 42 -15.10 -21.57 -4.83
CA LEU A 42 -13.71 -21.62 -4.40
C LEU A 42 -13.51 -22.71 -3.35
N THR A 43 -12.44 -23.47 -3.48
CA THR A 43 -12.09 -24.58 -2.57
C THR A 43 -10.64 -24.46 -2.11
N LEU A 44 -10.31 -25.09 -1.00
CA LEU A 44 -8.98 -25.09 -0.44
C LEU A 44 -8.44 -26.54 -0.33
N ASP A 45 -7.28 -26.77 -0.95
CA ASP A 45 -6.53 -28.00 -0.77
C ASP A 45 -5.58 -27.86 0.42
N GLU A 46 -6.07 -28.27 1.60
CA GLU A 46 -5.32 -28.20 2.85
C GLU A 46 -4.02 -29.03 2.80
N GLY A 47 -3.96 -30.08 1.99
CA GLY A 47 -2.78 -30.94 1.86
C GLY A 47 -1.58 -30.23 1.22
N LYS A 48 -1.82 -29.14 0.49
CA LYS A 48 -0.78 -28.33 -0.16
C LYS A 48 -0.33 -27.13 0.67
N LEU A 49 -0.91 -26.92 1.85
CA LEU A 49 -0.56 -25.79 2.68
C LEU A 49 0.63 -26.09 3.59
N PRO A 50 1.53 -25.13 3.80
CA PRO A 50 2.55 -25.21 4.84
C PRO A 50 1.90 -25.51 6.20
N LYS A 51 2.52 -26.42 6.97
CA LYS A 51 2.06 -26.73 8.32
C LYS A 51 2.24 -25.50 9.22
N ALA A 52 1.24 -25.22 10.04
CA ALA A 52 1.38 -24.21 11.09
C ALA A 52 2.40 -24.70 12.13
N SER A 53 3.29 -23.81 12.55
CA SER A 53 4.19 -24.07 13.67
C SER A 53 3.45 -23.80 14.97
N VAL A 54 3.50 -24.75 15.89
CA VAL A 54 2.94 -24.62 17.24
C VAL A 54 4.07 -24.87 18.22
N PHE A 55 4.27 -23.95 19.17
CA PHE A 55 5.26 -24.14 20.23
C PHE A 55 4.95 -25.40 21.05
N SER A 56 5.98 -26.18 21.31
CA SER A 56 5.93 -27.36 22.16
C SER A 56 6.99 -27.30 23.27
N ALA A 57 6.72 -27.89 24.44
CA ALA A 57 7.73 -28.00 25.47
C ALA A 57 8.98 -28.80 25.03
N THR A 58 8.86 -29.61 23.97
CA THR A 58 9.99 -30.34 23.37
C THR A 58 10.94 -29.41 22.56
N ASP A 59 10.51 -28.19 22.25
CA ASP A 59 11.33 -27.20 21.55
C ASP A 59 12.38 -26.56 22.48
N LEU A 60 12.15 -26.65 23.79
CA LEU A 60 13.13 -26.19 24.79
C LEU A 60 14.42 -27.02 24.72
N ASP A 61 15.57 -26.34 24.87
CA ASP A 61 16.87 -27.00 24.94
C ASP A 61 17.35 -27.18 26.40
N PRO A 62 17.14 -28.35 27.03
CA PRO A 62 17.59 -28.57 28.40
C PRO A 62 19.10 -28.61 28.56
N GLY A 63 19.88 -28.67 27.46
CA GLY A 63 21.32 -28.51 27.46
C GLY A 63 21.81 -27.10 27.67
N LYS A 64 20.91 -26.12 27.62
CA LYS A 64 21.21 -24.69 27.84
C LYS A 64 20.67 -24.24 29.20
N ALA A 65 21.44 -23.45 29.90
CA ALA A 65 20.99 -22.86 31.17
C ALA A 65 20.05 -21.69 30.89
N ALA A 66 18.79 -21.77 31.31
CA ALA A 66 17.78 -20.73 31.09
C ALA A 66 18.20 -19.35 31.67
N CYS A 67 18.98 -19.35 32.77
CA CYS A 67 19.51 -18.11 33.37
C CYS A 67 20.80 -17.61 32.67
N GLY A 68 21.42 -18.43 31.82
CA GLY A 68 22.61 -18.04 31.05
C GLY A 68 22.24 -17.38 29.73
N ASP A 69 21.47 -18.09 28.93
CA ASP A 69 20.91 -17.60 27.67
C ASP A 69 19.50 -18.13 27.50
N PHE A 70 18.52 -17.28 27.84
CA PHE A 70 17.11 -17.66 27.78
C PHE A 70 16.62 -17.83 26.34
N ASN A 71 17.15 -17.04 25.41
CA ASN A 71 16.79 -17.16 24.00
C ASN A 71 17.25 -18.49 23.41
N GLU A 72 18.51 -18.87 23.65
CA GLU A 72 19.04 -20.18 23.24
C GLU A 72 18.29 -21.35 23.89
N TYR A 73 17.92 -21.23 25.19
CA TYR A 73 17.13 -22.23 25.88
C TYR A 73 15.75 -22.45 25.23
N VAL A 74 15.08 -21.36 24.82
CA VAL A 74 13.71 -21.44 24.27
C VAL A 74 13.71 -21.68 22.76
N ASN A 75 14.57 -21.01 22.01
CA ASN A 75 14.51 -20.94 20.55
C ASN A 75 15.64 -21.67 19.83
N GLY A 76 16.74 -22.03 20.51
CA GLY A 76 17.96 -22.55 19.87
C GLY A 76 17.74 -23.76 18.99
N LYS A 77 16.98 -24.76 19.45
CA LYS A 77 16.64 -25.94 18.62
C LYS A 77 15.80 -25.58 17.42
N TRP A 78 14.81 -24.70 17.59
CA TRP A 78 13.96 -24.26 16.50
C TRP A 78 14.76 -23.49 15.45
N MET A 79 15.62 -22.55 15.87
CA MET A 79 16.48 -21.76 14.98
C MET A 79 17.45 -22.64 14.19
N ALA A 80 18.04 -23.65 14.84
CA ALA A 80 18.93 -24.60 14.18
C ALA A 80 18.21 -25.45 13.11
N ALA A 81 16.94 -25.81 13.37
CA ALA A 81 16.12 -26.60 12.45
C ALA A 81 15.46 -25.76 11.34
N ASN A 82 15.38 -24.42 11.50
CA ASN A 82 14.68 -23.53 10.60
C ASN A 82 15.59 -22.34 10.18
N PRO A 83 16.62 -22.59 9.35
CA PRO A 83 17.47 -21.51 8.84
C PRO A 83 16.65 -20.53 8.01
N ILE A 84 17.10 -19.26 7.96
CA ILE A 84 16.46 -18.22 7.15
C ILE A 84 16.52 -18.62 5.67
N PRO A 85 15.36 -18.75 4.98
CA PRO A 85 15.34 -19.02 3.54
C PRO A 85 16.05 -17.94 2.72
N GLY A 86 16.62 -18.28 1.57
CA GLY A 86 17.38 -17.37 0.73
C GLY A 86 16.57 -16.17 0.22
N ASP A 87 15.26 -16.33 0.08
CA ASP A 87 14.32 -15.29 -0.35
C ASP A 87 13.76 -14.43 0.81
N ARG A 88 14.38 -14.49 2.00
CA ARG A 88 13.98 -13.77 3.22
C ARG A 88 15.18 -13.15 3.92
N SER A 89 14.92 -12.07 4.65
CA SER A 89 15.88 -11.44 5.58
C SER A 89 15.66 -11.84 7.05
N SER A 90 14.47 -12.40 7.36
CA SER A 90 14.09 -12.90 8.68
C SER A 90 13.27 -14.18 8.55
N TRP A 91 13.25 -15.00 9.62
CA TRP A 91 12.43 -16.21 9.67
C TRP A 91 11.95 -16.49 11.08
N GLY A 92 10.65 -16.68 11.22
CA GLY A 92 9.99 -16.93 12.50
C GLY A 92 8.58 -17.45 12.31
N VAL A 93 7.83 -17.58 13.39
CA VAL A 93 6.44 -18.08 13.36
C VAL A 93 5.54 -17.20 12.51
N SER A 94 5.73 -15.89 12.54
CA SER A 94 4.96 -14.94 11.72
C SER A 94 5.19 -15.16 10.22
N GLU A 95 6.44 -15.39 9.82
CA GLU A 95 6.78 -15.68 8.42
C GLU A 95 6.21 -17.03 7.96
N ILE A 96 6.21 -18.05 8.82
CA ILE A 96 5.57 -19.35 8.52
C ILE A 96 4.06 -19.20 8.33
N LEU A 97 3.40 -18.44 9.18
CA LEU A 97 1.98 -18.11 9.01
C LEU A 97 1.72 -17.30 7.74
N GLY A 98 2.62 -16.36 7.44
CA GLY A 98 2.60 -15.59 6.20
C GLY A 98 2.72 -16.48 4.95
N GLU A 99 3.63 -17.46 4.95
CA GLU A 99 3.76 -18.42 3.85
C GLU A 99 2.49 -19.28 3.68
N ARG A 100 1.87 -19.70 4.78
CA ARG A 100 0.59 -20.41 4.72
C ARG A 100 -0.51 -19.52 4.12
N SER A 101 -0.59 -18.27 4.53
CA SER A 101 -1.54 -17.29 3.98
C SER A 101 -1.31 -17.05 2.49
N LEU A 102 -0.05 -16.89 2.06
CA LEU A 102 0.29 -16.75 0.64
C LEU A 102 -0.06 -18.00 -0.17
N ALA A 103 0.14 -19.20 0.38
CA ALA A 103 -0.25 -20.46 -0.28
C ALA A 103 -1.78 -20.56 -0.47
N ILE A 104 -2.58 -20.11 0.49
CA ILE A 104 -4.04 -20.02 0.38
C ILE A 104 -4.41 -19.02 -0.74
N GLN A 105 -3.87 -17.80 -0.68
CA GLN A 105 -4.13 -16.76 -1.67
C GLN A 105 -3.75 -17.20 -3.09
N ARG A 106 -2.64 -17.93 -3.22
CA ARG A 106 -2.23 -18.52 -4.50
C ARG A 106 -3.28 -19.46 -5.07
N GLN A 107 -3.79 -20.41 -4.25
CA GLN A 107 -4.83 -21.33 -4.69
C GLN A 107 -6.10 -20.58 -5.14
N LEU A 108 -6.48 -19.53 -4.42
CA LEU A 108 -7.65 -18.70 -4.77
C LEU A 108 -7.44 -17.92 -6.07
N ALA A 109 -6.28 -17.30 -6.25
CA ALA A 109 -5.94 -16.55 -7.45
C ALA A 109 -5.85 -17.46 -8.69
N GLU A 110 -5.25 -18.67 -8.56
CA GLU A 110 -5.20 -19.67 -9.63
C GLU A 110 -6.60 -20.17 -10.03
N GLN A 111 -7.49 -20.41 -9.06
CA GLN A 111 -8.88 -20.81 -9.33
C GLN A 111 -9.66 -19.68 -10.01
N ALA A 112 -9.54 -18.45 -9.51
CA ALA A 112 -10.19 -17.27 -10.08
C ALA A 112 -9.74 -17.03 -11.53
N ALA A 113 -8.44 -17.16 -11.82
CA ALA A 113 -7.91 -17.01 -13.17
C ALA A 113 -8.33 -18.14 -14.14
N ALA A 114 -8.58 -19.35 -13.62
CA ALA A 114 -9.01 -20.49 -14.41
C ALA A 114 -10.52 -20.54 -14.69
N ASP A 115 -11.33 -19.80 -13.93
CA ASP A 115 -12.78 -19.77 -14.11
C ASP A 115 -13.21 -18.70 -15.13
N LYS A 116 -13.58 -19.14 -16.32
CA LYS A 116 -14.05 -18.27 -17.40
C LYS A 116 -15.39 -17.56 -17.07
N ASN A 117 -16.08 -18.01 -16.05
CA ASN A 117 -17.36 -17.45 -15.60
C ASN A 117 -17.18 -16.58 -14.34
N ALA A 118 -15.94 -16.33 -13.90
CA ALA A 118 -15.67 -15.45 -12.78
C ALA A 118 -16.22 -14.04 -13.03
N THR A 119 -16.82 -13.46 -12.01
CA THR A 119 -17.38 -12.10 -12.02
C THR A 119 -16.98 -11.33 -10.77
N GLY A 120 -17.17 -10.01 -10.77
CA GLY A 120 -16.88 -9.16 -9.63
C GLY A 120 -15.44 -9.33 -9.13
N VAL A 121 -15.25 -9.45 -7.81
CA VAL A 121 -13.91 -9.56 -7.20
C VAL A 121 -13.13 -10.80 -7.64
N GLU A 122 -13.80 -11.90 -7.96
CA GLU A 122 -13.15 -13.12 -8.47
C GLU A 122 -12.50 -12.84 -9.83
N LYS A 123 -13.21 -12.15 -10.73
CA LYS A 123 -12.66 -11.76 -12.02
C LYS A 123 -11.48 -10.80 -11.87
N ILE A 124 -11.61 -9.77 -11.03
CA ILE A 124 -10.52 -8.80 -10.78
C ILE A 124 -9.25 -9.52 -10.31
N ILE A 125 -9.36 -10.42 -9.32
CA ILE A 125 -8.23 -11.18 -8.80
C ILE A 125 -7.65 -12.12 -9.87
N GLY A 126 -8.52 -12.81 -10.63
CA GLY A 126 -8.11 -13.71 -11.71
C GLY A 126 -7.36 -13.00 -12.83
N ASP A 127 -7.85 -11.85 -13.28
CA ASP A 127 -7.23 -11.05 -14.35
C ASP A 127 -5.89 -10.47 -13.89
N PHE A 128 -5.84 -9.96 -12.66
CA PHE A 128 -4.60 -9.45 -12.08
C PHE A 128 -3.52 -10.55 -11.99
N TRP A 129 -3.91 -11.72 -11.48
CA TRP A 129 -3.04 -12.88 -11.39
C TRP A 129 -2.55 -13.32 -12.75
N ALA A 130 -3.43 -13.53 -13.71
CA ALA A 130 -3.08 -13.96 -15.07
C ALA A 130 -2.12 -12.97 -15.74
N THR A 131 -2.39 -11.66 -15.61
CA THR A 131 -1.53 -10.60 -16.14
C THR A 131 -0.16 -10.63 -15.48
N GLY A 132 -0.09 -10.73 -14.15
CA GLY A 132 1.16 -10.75 -13.41
C GLY A 132 2.01 -12.00 -13.67
N MET A 133 1.37 -13.14 -14.00
CA MET A 133 2.06 -14.42 -14.29
C MET A 133 2.45 -14.61 -15.76
N ASP A 134 2.04 -13.73 -16.68
CA ASP A 134 2.38 -13.80 -18.12
C ASP A 134 3.78 -13.22 -18.38
N GLU A 135 4.80 -13.99 -17.98
CA GLU A 135 6.21 -13.60 -18.16
C GLU A 135 6.56 -13.34 -19.63
N ALA A 136 6.05 -14.16 -20.54
CA ALA A 136 6.38 -14.03 -21.96
C ALA A 136 5.90 -12.69 -22.53
N LYS A 137 4.70 -12.25 -22.15
CA LYS A 137 4.17 -10.95 -22.56
C LYS A 137 4.94 -9.80 -21.93
N ILE A 138 5.29 -9.89 -20.65
CA ILE A 138 6.03 -8.86 -19.93
C ILE A 138 7.45 -8.71 -20.53
N GLU A 139 8.13 -9.82 -20.81
CA GLU A 139 9.43 -9.78 -21.49
C GLU A 139 9.35 -9.13 -22.89
N ALA A 140 8.33 -9.49 -23.67
CA ALA A 140 8.11 -8.92 -25.00
C ALA A 140 7.81 -7.41 -24.96
N GLN A 141 7.12 -6.93 -23.93
CA GLN A 141 6.81 -5.51 -23.75
C GLN A 141 8.03 -4.69 -23.28
N GLY A 142 8.93 -5.28 -22.50
CA GLY A 142 10.13 -4.61 -21.98
C GLY A 142 9.77 -3.33 -21.22
N ILE A 143 10.25 -2.17 -21.72
CA ILE A 143 9.99 -0.83 -21.14
C ILE A 143 8.75 -0.13 -21.75
N ALA A 144 8.14 -0.70 -22.77
CA ALA A 144 7.05 -0.04 -23.51
C ALA A 144 5.90 0.47 -22.62
N PRO A 145 5.48 -0.20 -21.52
CA PRO A 145 4.39 0.28 -20.68
C PRO A 145 4.60 1.66 -20.06
N ILE A 146 5.86 2.06 -19.78
CA ILE A 146 6.18 3.35 -19.18
C ILE A 146 6.71 4.39 -20.19
N GLN A 147 6.83 4.06 -21.47
CA GLN A 147 7.28 4.99 -22.49
C GLN A 147 6.48 6.30 -22.55
N PRO A 148 5.13 6.32 -22.42
CA PRO A 148 4.36 7.55 -22.36
C PRO A 148 4.77 8.47 -21.20
N GLN A 149 5.07 7.89 -20.02
CA GLN A 149 5.54 8.64 -18.86
C GLN A 149 6.93 9.23 -19.11
N LEU A 150 7.84 8.42 -19.67
CA LEU A 150 9.20 8.89 -20.00
C LEU A 150 9.17 10.02 -21.04
N ALA A 151 8.34 9.90 -22.07
CA ALA A 151 8.17 10.95 -23.07
C ALA A 151 7.59 12.26 -22.46
N ALA A 152 6.69 12.14 -21.49
CA ALA A 152 6.18 13.31 -20.76
C ALA A 152 7.29 13.99 -19.94
N ILE A 153 8.17 13.22 -19.30
CA ILE A 153 9.32 13.73 -18.54
C ILE A 153 10.31 14.45 -19.47
N ASP A 154 10.60 13.86 -20.64
CA ASP A 154 11.52 14.45 -21.63
C ASP A 154 11.05 15.84 -22.11
N GLY A 155 9.74 16.11 -22.08
CA GLY A 155 9.12 17.38 -22.44
C GLY A 155 9.18 18.47 -21.36
N LEU A 156 9.72 18.20 -20.16
CA LEU A 156 9.75 19.16 -19.05
C LEU A 156 10.91 20.17 -19.22
N ASN A 157 10.62 21.39 -19.61
CA ASN A 157 11.65 22.39 -19.95
C ASN A 157 11.63 23.63 -19.06
N ASP A 158 10.66 23.76 -18.15
CA ASP A 158 10.55 24.90 -17.24
C ASP A 158 9.85 24.51 -15.92
N THR A 159 9.88 25.40 -14.95
CA THR A 159 9.26 25.25 -13.63
C THR A 159 7.78 24.92 -13.70
N ALA A 160 7.04 25.56 -14.59
CA ALA A 160 5.59 25.37 -14.68
C ALA A 160 5.24 23.98 -15.20
N ALA A 161 5.98 23.49 -16.21
CA ALA A 161 5.84 22.13 -16.74
C ALA A 161 6.19 21.08 -15.68
N ILE A 162 7.28 21.25 -14.92
CA ILE A 162 7.70 20.34 -13.86
C ILE A 162 6.65 20.31 -12.74
N ALA A 163 6.22 21.45 -12.22
CA ALA A 163 5.19 21.54 -11.21
C ALA A 163 3.85 20.92 -11.69
N GLY A 164 3.50 21.15 -12.97
CA GLY A 164 2.34 20.53 -13.62
C GLY A 164 2.43 19.01 -13.69
N TYR A 165 3.61 18.48 -14.02
CA TYR A 165 3.87 17.04 -14.03
C TYR A 165 3.71 16.42 -12.63
N ILE A 166 4.33 17.02 -11.59
CA ILE A 166 4.21 16.56 -10.20
C ILE A 166 2.73 16.47 -9.79
N ARG A 167 1.95 17.53 -10.06
CA ARG A 167 0.50 17.54 -9.76
C ARG A 167 -0.26 16.43 -10.49
N LYS A 168 0.05 16.23 -11.77
CA LYS A 168 -0.59 15.19 -12.59
C LYS A 168 -0.27 13.80 -12.10
N GLN A 169 0.96 13.53 -11.69
CA GLN A 169 1.35 12.23 -11.16
C GLN A 169 0.70 11.97 -9.81
N ALA A 170 0.67 12.95 -8.92
CA ALA A 170 -0.02 12.81 -7.64
C ALA A 170 -1.52 12.47 -7.81
N ALA A 171 -2.18 12.99 -8.87
CA ALA A 171 -3.59 12.69 -9.14
C ALA A 171 -3.86 11.21 -9.52
N ILE A 172 -2.83 10.47 -9.90
CA ILE A 172 -2.90 9.04 -10.17
C ILE A 172 -2.21 8.18 -9.10
N GLY A 173 -1.85 8.80 -7.97
CA GLY A 173 -1.22 8.12 -6.83
C GLY A 173 0.30 7.96 -6.93
N ASP A 174 0.94 8.53 -7.96
CA ASP A 174 2.40 8.56 -8.09
C ASP A 174 2.93 9.88 -7.51
N ASN A 175 3.61 9.80 -6.36
CA ASN A 175 4.10 10.95 -5.60
C ASN A 175 5.63 11.10 -5.74
N PRO A 176 6.15 11.70 -6.83
CA PRO A 176 7.56 11.62 -7.15
C PRO A 176 8.49 12.46 -6.25
N ILE A 177 7.96 13.40 -5.45
CA ILE A 177 8.80 14.32 -4.68
C ILE A 177 8.38 14.49 -3.21
N PHE A 178 7.12 14.30 -2.88
CA PHE A 178 6.60 14.32 -1.52
C PHE A 178 5.42 13.34 -1.41
N ASP A 179 5.19 12.79 -0.23
CA ASP A 179 4.05 11.90 0.01
C ASP A 179 2.78 12.72 0.28
N PHE A 180 1.65 12.22 -0.20
CA PHE A 180 0.36 12.88 -0.03
C PHE A 180 -0.72 11.85 0.29
N ASP A 181 -1.37 12.03 1.42
CA ASP A 181 -2.44 11.15 1.90
C ASP A 181 -3.54 11.93 2.65
N ALA A 182 -4.59 11.22 3.08
CA ALA A 182 -5.66 11.75 3.91
C ALA A 182 -5.87 10.84 5.12
N GLU A 183 -5.61 11.37 6.29
CA GLU A 183 -5.69 10.68 7.58
C GLU A 183 -6.56 11.45 8.58
N ALA A 184 -6.87 10.81 9.69
CA ALA A 184 -7.58 11.47 10.78
C ALA A 184 -6.77 12.66 11.32
N ASP A 185 -7.43 13.79 11.55
CA ASP A 185 -6.81 14.96 12.20
C ASP A 185 -6.33 14.58 13.59
N PHE A 186 -5.06 14.84 13.90
CA PHE A 186 -4.44 14.46 15.18
C PHE A 186 -5.06 15.16 16.39
N LYS A 187 -5.73 16.29 16.21
CA LYS A 187 -6.43 17.03 17.28
C LYS A 187 -7.94 16.77 17.27
N GLN A 188 -8.51 16.40 16.15
CA GLN A 188 -9.94 16.14 15.98
C GLN A 188 -10.17 14.88 15.14
N SER A 189 -9.89 13.72 15.70
CA SER A 189 -9.90 12.42 15.01
C SER A 189 -11.23 11.99 14.38
N SER A 190 -12.31 12.73 14.59
CA SER A 190 -13.59 12.57 13.88
C SER A 190 -13.60 13.20 12.48
N MET A 191 -12.58 13.97 12.14
CA MET A 191 -12.37 14.61 10.84
C MET A 191 -11.13 14.04 10.18
N ASN A 192 -11.14 13.95 8.86
CA ASN A 192 -9.94 13.69 8.07
C ASN A 192 -9.41 14.99 7.49
N ILE A 193 -8.09 15.12 7.47
CA ILE A 193 -7.38 16.18 6.75
C ILE A 193 -6.33 15.58 5.83
N ALA A 194 -5.90 16.33 4.82
CA ALA A 194 -4.80 15.92 3.98
C ALA A 194 -3.45 16.24 4.67
N TYR A 195 -2.46 15.39 4.41
CA TYR A 195 -1.07 15.55 4.84
C TYR A 195 -0.17 15.50 3.62
N ALA A 196 0.75 16.46 3.50
CA ALA A 196 1.79 16.46 2.47
C ALA A 196 3.14 16.32 3.18
N SER A 197 3.68 15.12 3.23
CA SER A 197 4.92 14.80 3.97
C SER A 197 6.15 14.82 3.08
N GLN A 198 7.36 14.87 3.67
CA GLN A 198 8.60 14.71 2.92
C GLN A 198 8.64 13.36 2.19
N GLY A 199 9.28 13.32 1.02
CA GLY A 199 9.45 12.13 0.20
C GLY A 199 10.60 12.31 -0.81
N GLY A 200 10.59 11.51 -1.89
CA GLY A 200 11.45 11.69 -3.05
C GLY A 200 12.92 11.26 -2.86
N LEU A 201 13.27 10.57 -1.78
CA LEU A 201 14.59 9.93 -1.62
C LEU A 201 14.52 8.48 -2.09
N GLY A 202 15.53 8.03 -2.82
CA GLY A 202 15.61 6.62 -3.23
C GLY A 202 16.28 5.72 -2.19
N LEU A 203 16.92 6.28 -1.15
CA LEU A 203 17.45 5.58 0.00
C LEU A 203 16.57 5.81 1.24
N PRO A 204 16.54 4.87 2.20
CA PRO A 204 15.57 4.89 3.30
C PRO A 204 15.60 6.12 4.19
N ASP A 205 16.78 6.72 4.41
CA ASP A 205 16.95 7.84 5.33
C ASP A 205 17.97 8.86 4.82
N LYS A 206 17.80 10.12 5.22
CA LYS A 206 18.72 11.23 4.87
C LYS A 206 20.18 10.95 5.19
N THR A 207 20.45 10.18 6.22
CA THR A 207 21.82 9.86 6.69
C THR A 207 22.63 9.06 5.68
N TYR A 208 21.98 8.33 4.78
CA TYR A 208 22.65 7.64 3.67
C TYR A 208 23.36 8.60 2.70
N TYR A 209 22.93 9.88 2.65
CA TYR A 209 23.52 10.90 1.77
C TYR A 209 24.64 11.69 2.45
N SER A 210 24.86 11.56 3.77
CA SER A 210 25.79 12.38 4.53
C SER A 210 26.83 11.60 5.33
N ASP A 211 26.47 10.43 5.86
CA ASP A 211 27.26 9.73 6.86
C ASP A 211 28.38 8.91 6.23
N ALA A 212 29.56 8.98 6.83
CA ALA A 212 30.76 8.34 6.28
C ALA A 212 30.69 6.81 6.28
N ASP A 213 30.00 6.22 7.23
CA ASP A 213 29.80 4.77 7.38
C ASP A 213 28.79 4.19 6.36
N LYS A 214 28.01 5.05 5.72
CA LYS A 214 27.03 4.67 4.68
C LYS A 214 27.51 4.94 3.25
N ARG A 215 28.75 5.39 3.09
CA ARG A 215 29.31 5.76 1.78
C ARG A 215 29.29 4.62 0.76
N ASP A 216 29.59 3.41 1.20
CA ASP A 216 29.60 2.23 0.30
C ASP A 216 28.20 1.96 -0.26
N VAL A 217 27.14 2.18 0.54
CA VAL A 217 25.76 2.06 0.09
C VAL A 217 25.39 3.16 -0.90
N LEU A 218 25.82 4.40 -0.63
CA LEU A 218 25.58 5.53 -1.55
C LEU A 218 26.30 5.33 -2.89
N ASP A 219 27.53 4.78 -2.88
CA ASP A 219 28.27 4.46 -4.10
C ASP A 219 27.61 3.31 -4.88
N ALA A 220 27.11 2.28 -4.20
CA ALA A 220 26.32 1.22 -4.80
C ALA A 220 25.00 1.75 -5.39
N TYR A 221 24.34 2.67 -4.70
CA TYR A 221 23.12 3.34 -5.19
C TYR A 221 23.40 4.15 -6.46
N ARG A 222 24.49 4.92 -6.50
CA ARG A 222 24.89 5.64 -7.71
C ARG A 222 25.12 4.70 -8.90
N ALA A 223 25.76 3.53 -8.65
CA ALA A 223 25.95 2.53 -9.69
C ALA A 223 24.62 1.93 -10.16
N HIS A 224 23.69 1.68 -9.25
CA HIS A 224 22.32 1.25 -9.54
C HIS A 224 21.58 2.25 -10.42
N ILE A 225 21.59 3.55 -10.08
CA ILE A 225 20.97 4.61 -10.88
C ILE A 225 21.51 4.58 -12.32
N ALA A 226 22.84 4.55 -12.48
CA ALA A 226 23.46 4.47 -13.80
C ALA A 226 22.99 3.23 -14.57
N LYS A 227 22.94 2.08 -13.90
CA LYS A 227 22.50 0.81 -14.51
C LYS A 227 21.05 0.84 -14.94
N VAL A 228 20.15 1.36 -14.12
CA VAL A 228 18.74 1.52 -14.46
C VAL A 228 18.57 2.41 -15.68
N LEU A 229 19.31 3.52 -15.78
CA LEU A 229 19.27 4.41 -16.93
C LEU A 229 19.85 3.75 -18.19
N GLU A 230 20.95 2.98 -18.09
CA GLU A 230 21.48 2.19 -19.20
C GLU A 230 20.45 1.19 -19.76
N LEU A 231 19.69 0.53 -18.88
CA LEU A 231 18.64 -0.41 -19.28
C LEU A 231 17.53 0.24 -20.10
N THR A 232 17.39 1.58 -20.02
CA THR A 232 16.45 2.37 -20.86
C THR A 232 17.04 2.76 -22.21
N GLY A 233 18.32 2.45 -22.48
CA GLY A 233 19.02 2.80 -23.72
C GLY A 233 19.91 4.04 -23.62
N THR A 234 20.05 4.64 -22.43
CA THR A 234 20.99 5.77 -22.22
C THR A 234 22.43 5.24 -22.34
N ALA A 235 23.29 5.97 -23.07
CA ALA A 235 24.70 5.60 -23.18
C ALA A 235 25.38 5.59 -21.80
N ALA A 236 26.31 4.66 -21.56
CA ALA A 236 26.93 4.45 -20.25
C ALA A 236 27.57 5.72 -19.66
N ALA A 237 28.26 6.53 -20.50
CA ALA A 237 28.86 7.79 -20.06
C ALA A 237 27.79 8.80 -19.58
N ASP A 238 26.69 8.93 -20.33
CA ASP A 238 25.59 9.83 -20.00
C ASP A 238 24.81 9.34 -18.78
N ALA A 239 24.60 8.03 -18.66
CA ALA A 239 23.96 7.41 -17.50
C ALA A 239 24.77 7.65 -16.22
N ALA A 240 26.10 7.58 -16.28
CA ALA A 240 26.98 7.87 -15.15
C ALA A 240 26.91 9.36 -14.73
N GLU A 241 26.83 10.31 -15.67
CA GLU A 241 26.67 11.73 -15.34
C GLU A 241 25.27 12.02 -14.79
N GLN A 242 24.23 11.42 -15.38
CA GLN A 242 22.87 11.56 -14.85
C GLN A 242 22.76 10.97 -13.44
N ALA A 243 23.42 9.85 -13.13
CA ALA A 243 23.46 9.27 -11.78
C ALA A 243 24.07 10.25 -10.74
N LYS A 244 25.15 10.93 -11.11
CA LYS A 244 25.73 11.99 -10.23
C LYS A 244 24.73 13.14 -10.02
N THR A 245 24.01 13.50 -11.06
CA THR A 245 22.98 14.56 -11.01
C THR A 245 21.84 14.16 -10.07
N VAL A 246 21.34 12.92 -10.17
CA VAL A 246 20.30 12.37 -9.27
C VAL A 246 20.77 12.38 -7.83
N ILE A 247 21.99 11.86 -7.55
CA ILE A 247 22.56 11.88 -6.19
C ILE A 247 22.69 13.31 -5.64
N ALA A 248 23.13 14.26 -6.44
CA ALA A 248 23.22 15.66 -6.03
C ALA A 248 21.84 16.26 -5.72
N PHE A 249 20.83 15.93 -6.54
CA PHE A 249 19.45 16.34 -6.35
C PHE A 249 18.88 15.78 -5.03
N GLU A 250 18.97 14.47 -4.82
CA GLU A 250 18.49 13.81 -3.62
C GLU A 250 19.28 14.24 -2.36
N THR A 251 20.57 14.48 -2.48
CA THR A 251 21.38 15.04 -1.37
C THR A 251 20.84 16.40 -0.93
N ARG A 252 20.35 17.20 -1.87
CA ARG A 252 19.73 18.50 -1.56
C ARG A 252 18.41 18.32 -0.82
N LEU A 253 17.55 17.38 -1.26
CA LEU A 253 16.33 17.00 -0.55
C LEU A 253 16.63 16.44 0.84
N ALA A 254 17.58 15.52 0.95
CA ALA A 254 17.98 14.89 2.21
C ALA A 254 18.42 15.91 3.27
N LYS A 255 19.14 16.97 2.88
CA LYS A 255 19.52 18.06 3.79
C LYS A 255 18.32 18.79 4.39
N ALA A 256 17.22 18.91 3.65
CA ALA A 256 16.00 19.56 4.10
C ALA A 256 15.02 18.60 4.79
N SER A 257 15.24 17.29 4.70
CA SER A 257 14.42 16.26 5.31
C SER A 257 14.76 16.05 6.78
N LEU A 258 13.82 15.54 7.55
CA LEU A 258 14.01 14.98 8.88
C LEU A 258 14.53 13.55 8.77
N SER A 259 15.23 13.05 9.80
CA SER A 259 15.65 11.66 9.91
C SER A 259 14.47 10.76 10.29
N GLU A 260 14.58 9.44 10.05
CA GLU A 260 13.58 8.47 10.54
C GLU A 260 13.45 8.50 12.07
N GLU A 261 14.51 8.85 12.80
CA GLU A 261 14.47 9.01 14.25
C GLU A 261 13.59 10.21 14.64
N ASP A 262 13.78 11.37 13.99
CA ASP A 262 12.96 12.56 14.22
C ASP A 262 11.50 12.31 13.86
N LEU A 263 11.23 11.57 12.78
CA LEU A 263 9.87 11.23 12.32
C LEU A 263 9.08 10.33 13.28
N ARG A 264 9.69 9.77 14.34
CA ARG A 264 8.97 9.09 15.42
C ARG A 264 8.17 10.05 16.30
N ASP A 265 8.53 11.33 16.28
CA ASP A 265 7.73 12.38 16.92
C ASP A 265 6.55 12.75 16.00
N VAL A 266 5.39 12.13 16.24
CA VAL A 266 4.17 12.38 15.45
C VAL A 266 3.71 13.83 15.46
N SER A 267 4.16 14.65 16.42
CA SER A 267 3.84 16.08 16.46
C SER A 267 4.44 16.85 15.27
N LEU A 268 5.53 16.35 14.69
CA LEU A 268 6.19 16.94 13.51
C LEU A 268 5.36 16.75 12.22
N TYR A 269 4.42 15.82 12.21
CA TYR A 269 3.48 15.64 11.09
C TYR A 269 2.28 16.59 11.14
N TYR A 270 2.14 17.39 12.20
CA TYR A 270 0.99 18.25 12.39
C TYR A 270 1.35 19.74 12.26
N ASN A 271 1.25 20.26 11.05
CA ASN A 271 1.43 21.68 10.74
C ASN A 271 0.27 22.19 9.87
N PRO A 272 -0.94 22.42 10.47
CA PRO A 272 -2.10 22.84 9.72
C PRO A 272 -1.92 24.27 9.16
N VAL A 273 -2.11 24.41 7.86
CA VAL A 273 -2.02 25.68 7.12
C VAL A 273 -3.21 25.83 6.18
N SER A 274 -3.61 27.08 5.88
CA SER A 274 -4.51 27.35 4.76
C SER A 274 -3.78 27.27 3.43
N LEU A 275 -4.51 27.07 2.32
CA LEU A 275 -3.92 27.07 0.98
C LEU A 275 -3.12 28.34 0.69
N ALA A 276 -3.63 29.51 1.07
CA ALA A 276 -2.93 30.78 0.89
C ALA A 276 -1.62 30.88 1.69
N GLN A 277 -1.57 30.29 2.89
CA GLN A 277 -0.35 30.22 3.70
C GLN A 277 0.66 29.25 3.06
N ALA A 278 0.19 28.10 2.57
CA ALA A 278 1.03 27.13 1.88
C ALA A 278 1.60 27.69 0.58
N ASP A 279 0.78 28.31 -0.28
CA ASP A 279 1.22 28.94 -1.52
C ASP A 279 2.26 30.05 -1.26
N LYS A 280 2.11 30.81 -0.16
CA LYS A 280 3.11 31.80 0.26
C LYS A 280 4.43 31.18 0.71
N GLN A 281 4.39 30.01 1.37
CA GLN A 281 5.59 29.31 1.83
C GLN A 281 6.34 28.65 0.65
N THR A 282 5.65 28.29 -0.40
CA THR A 282 6.19 27.55 -1.56
C THR A 282 5.85 28.27 -2.88
N PRO A 283 6.42 29.45 -3.14
CA PRO A 283 5.99 30.34 -4.24
C PRO A 283 6.15 29.73 -5.65
N ASN A 284 6.98 28.68 -5.82
CA ASN A 284 7.15 27.98 -7.09
C ASN A 284 6.30 26.72 -7.21
N PHE A 285 5.49 26.38 -6.17
CA PHE A 285 4.56 25.26 -6.18
C PHE A 285 3.22 25.68 -5.57
N SER A 286 2.16 25.74 -6.37
CA SER A 286 0.82 26.13 -5.92
C SER A 286 0.05 24.94 -5.39
N TRP A 287 -0.26 24.95 -4.09
CA TRP A 287 -1.14 23.99 -3.42
C TRP A 287 -2.58 24.17 -3.86
N SER A 288 -3.00 25.39 -4.17
CA SER A 288 -4.33 25.65 -4.73
C SER A 288 -4.55 24.91 -6.05
N GLU A 289 -3.57 24.95 -6.97
CA GLU A 289 -3.60 24.17 -8.21
C GLU A 289 -3.42 22.67 -7.97
N PHE A 290 -2.66 22.28 -6.93
CA PHE A 290 -2.49 20.88 -6.55
C PHE A 290 -3.84 20.25 -6.15
N PHE A 291 -4.55 20.82 -5.19
CA PHE A 291 -5.86 20.28 -4.76
C PHE A 291 -6.89 20.28 -5.89
N LYS A 292 -6.87 21.29 -6.76
CA LYS A 292 -7.70 21.32 -7.96
C LYS A 292 -7.42 20.13 -8.90
N SER A 293 -6.15 19.75 -9.05
CA SER A 293 -5.76 18.60 -9.90
C SER A 293 -6.13 17.24 -9.30
N GLN A 294 -6.39 17.17 -8.00
CA GLN A 294 -6.84 15.94 -7.33
C GLN A 294 -8.35 15.69 -7.45
N ASP A 295 -9.09 16.55 -8.15
CA ASP A 295 -10.57 16.49 -8.26
C ASP A 295 -11.28 16.47 -6.90
N VAL A 296 -10.71 17.15 -5.90
CA VAL A 296 -11.29 17.31 -4.57
C VAL A 296 -11.60 18.78 -4.28
N ALA A 297 -12.62 19.01 -3.47
CA ALA A 297 -12.92 20.36 -3.02
C ALA A 297 -11.71 20.96 -2.26
N ALA A 298 -11.39 22.22 -2.56
CA ALA A 298 -10.30 22.92 -1.89
C ALA A 298 -10.52 22.92 -0.37
N PRO A 299 -9.62 22.33 0.44
CA PRO A 299 -9.79 22.31 1.88
C PRO A 299 -9.57 23.67 2.49
N GLN A 300 -10.23 23.96 3.62
CA GLN A 300 -9.96 25.18 4.39
C GLN A 300 -8.54 25.16 4.99
N MET A 301 -8.09 23.96 5.37
CA MET A 301 -6.76 23.71 5.91
C MET A 301 -6.33 22.28 5.58
N PHE A 302 -5.03 22.06 5.53
CA PHE A 302 -4.39 20.75 5.46
C PHE A 302 -3.08 20.79 6.25
N SER A 303 -2.52 19.65 6.61
CA SER A 303 -1.21 19.62 7.24
C SER A 303 -0.12 19.68 6.17
N LEU A 304 0.79 20.66 6.29
CA LEU A 304 2.02 20.78 5.54
C LEU A 304 3.21 20.60 6.48
N PRO A 305 3.47 19.36 6.96
CA PRO A 305 4.55 19.09 7.89
C PRO A 305 5.91 19.34 7.23
N MET A 306 6.96 19.41 8.02
CA MET A 306 8.33 19.63 7.55
C MET A 306 8.46 20.85 6.61
N PRO A 307 8.10 22.06 7.07
CA PRO A 307 8.04 23.24 6.18
C PRO A 307 9.37 23.57 5.49
N ALA A 308 10.52 23.24 6.11
CA ALA A 308 11.84 23.42 5.50
C ALA A 308 12.00 22.56 4.24
N PHE A 309 11.47 21.34 4.23
CA PHE A 309 11.48 20.45 3.07
C PHE A 309 10.67 21.05 1.91
N HIS A 310 9.44 21.47 2.15
CA HIS A 310 8.59 22.03 1.10
C HIS A 310 9.11 23.37 0.55
N GLN A 311 9.72 24.20 1.41
CA GLN A 311 10.39 25.42 0.98
C GLN A 311 11.60 25.10 0.10
N GLU A 312 12.38 24.06 0.43
CA GLU A 312 13.50 23.64 -0.41
C GLU A 312 13.02 23.08 -1.75
N VAL A 313 11.98 22.22 -1.78
CA VAL A 313 11.35 21.74 -3.03
C VAL A 313 10.90 22.93 -3.90
N SER A 314 10.23 23.91 -3.30
CA SER A 314 9.81 25.11 -4.02
C SER A 314 11.00 25.91 -4.57
N LYS A 315 12.08 26.04 -3.81
CA LYS A 315 13.31 26.68 -4.26
C LYS A 315 13.96 25.90 -5.38
N MET A 316 14.03 24.56 -5.27
CA MET A 316 14.55 23.69 -6.32
C MET A 316 13.77 23.83 -7.64
N LEU A 317 12.45 24.00 -7.59
CA LEU A 317 11.64 24.30 -8.79
C LEU A 317 12.06 25.60 -9.47
N GLY A 318 12.54 26.60 -8.72
CA GLY A 318 12.94 27.89 -9.27
C GLY A 318 14.42 27.99 -9.68
N ASP A 319 15.32 27.21 -9.09
CA ASP A 319 16.77 27.40 -9.25
C ASP A 319 17.52 26.17 -9.79
N THR A 320 16.86 25.02 -9.95
CA THR A 320 17.49 23.80 -10.49
C THR A 320 17.22 23.68 -11.98
N ASP A 321 18.26 23.36 -12.75
CA ASP A 321 18.15 23.13 -14.19
C ASP A 321 17.06 22.07 -14.49
N PRO A 322 16.13 22.35 -15.43
CA PRO A 322 15.14 21.36 -15.86
C PRO A 322 15.74 20.02 -16.31
N ALA A 323 16.97 19.99 -16.81
CA ALA A 323 17.65 18.73 -17.14
C ALA A 323 17.95 17.87 -15.90
N ALA A 324 18.25 18.49 -14.76
CA ALA A 324 18.43 17.75 -13.49
C ALA A 324 17.10 17.17 -12.99
N TRP A 325 16.01 17.93 -13.10
CA TRP A 325 14.66 17.42 -12.81
C TRP A 325 14.29 16.26 -13.71
N ARG A 326 14.55 16.34 -15.02
CA ARG A 326 14.29 15.21 -15.94
C ARG A 326 15.09 13.98 -15.55
N SER A 327 16.36 14.12 -15.20
CA SER A 327 17.20 12.98 -14.78
C SER A 327 16.65 12.31 -13.51
N TYR A 328 16.28 13.12 -12.52
CA TYR A 328 15.67 12.65 -11.27
C TYR A 328 14.35 11.94 -11.53
N LEU A 329 13.39 12.59 -12.18
CA LEU A 329 12.06 12.03 -12.45
C LEU A 329 12.12 10.80 -13.34
N ARG A 330 13.01 10.78 -14.34
CA ARG A 330 13.20 9.65 -15.23
C ARG A 330 13.73 8.43 -14.46
N PHE A 331 14.74 8.60 -13.62
CA PHE A 331 15.26 7.52 -12.79
C PHE A 331 14.14 6.97 -11.89
N HIS A 332 13.45 7.81 -11.12
CA HIS A 332 12.41 7.35 -10.20
C HIS A 332 11.24 6.68 -10.91
N ALA A 333 10.83 7.17 -12.07
CA ALA A 333 9.77 6.54 -12.88
C ALA A 333 10.16 5.13 -13.34
N VAL A 334 11.42 4.93 -13.79
CA VAL A 334 11.90 3.62 -14.22
C VAL A 334 12.11 2.69 -13.03
N ASP A 335 12.71 3.18 -11.96
CA ASP A 335 13.04 2.39 -10.77
C ASP A 335 11.77 1.93 -10.04
N GLY A 336 10.79 2.82 -9.87
CA GLY A 336 9.49 2.46 -9.31
C GLY A 336 8.72 1.42 -10.15
N ALA A 337 8.87 1.46 -11.48
CA ALA A 337 8.27 0.49 -12.38
C ALA A 337 9.10 -0.82 -12.51
N ALA A 338 10.38 -0.82 -12.17
CA ALA A 338 11.32 -1.91 -12.40
C ALA A 338 10.82 -3.29 -11.91
N PRO A 339 10.15 -3.44 -10.74
CA PRO A 339 9.60 -4.72 -10.28
C PRO A 339 8.56 -5.35 -11.22
N TYR A 340 7.96 -4.58 -12.12
CA TYR A 340 6.86 -4.95 -13.01
C TYR A 340 7.25 -5.05 -14.48
N LEU A 341 8.47 -4.64 -14.83
CA LEU A 341 9.01 -4.67 -16.18
C LEU A 341 9.66 -6.03 -16.51
N SER A 342 10.40 -6.10 -17.63
CA SER A 342 11.15 -7.30 -18.02
C SER A 342 12.24 -7.68 -17.01
N ASP A 343 12.69 -8.93 -17.06
CA ASP A 343 13.56 -9.54 -16.03
C ASP A 343 14.81 -8.72 -15.74
N LYS A 344 15.44 -8.11 -16.75
CA LYS A 344 16.64 -7.27 -16.57
C LYS A 344 16.41 -6.09 -15.57
N PHE A 345 15.22 -5.49 -15.55
CA PHE A 345 14.87 -4.42 -14.60
C PHE A 345 14.57 -5.01 -13.22
N VAL A 346 13.83 -6.11 -13.19
CA VAL A 346 13.51 -6.84 -11.95
C VAL A 346 14.78 -7.27 -11.23
N GLN A 347 15.75 -7.82 -11.94
CA GLN A 347 17.03 -8.28 -11.37
C GLN A 347 17.86 -7.11 -10.85
N GLU A 348 17.91 -5.99 -11.56
CA GLU A 348 18.66 -4.82 -11.11
C GLU A 348 18.05 -4.20 -9.85
N ASN A 349 16.72 -4.05 -9.81
CA ASN A 349 16.01 -3.58 -8.63
C ASN A 349 16.24 -4.52 -7.43
N PHE A 350 16.15 -5.85 -7.61
CA PHE A 350 16.46 -6.83 -6.58
C PHE A 350 17.92 -6.74 -6.10
N ASN A 351 18.87 -6.61 -7.04
CA ASN A 351 20.31 -6.56 -6.70
C ASN A 351 20.64 -5.39 -5.80
N PHE A 352 20.03 -4.24 -6.01
CA PHE A 352 20.26 -3.10 -5.14
C PHE A 352 19.39 -3.17 -3.87
N TYR A 353 18.07 -3.07 -3.99
CA TYR A 353 17.20 -2.90 -2.82
C TYR A 353 17.13 -4.14 -1.93
N SER A 354 17.06 -5.33 -2.49
CA SER A 354 16.93 -6.53 -1.66
C SER A 354 18.28 -7.10 -1.25
N ARG A 355 19.22 -7.23 -2.19
CA ARG A 355 20.51 -7.87 -1.91
C ARG A 355 21.49 -6.94 -1.23
N THR A 356 21.76 -5.77 -1.82
CA THR A 356 22.77 -4.84 -1.29
C THR A 356 22.29 -4.16 -0.01
N LEU A 357 21.06 -3.65 -0.02
CA LEU A 357 20.54 -2.86 1.11
C LEU A 357 20.08 -3.73 2.28
N TYR A 358 19.43 -4.89 2.02
CA TYR A 358 18.85 -5.75 3.07
C TYR A 358 19.46 -7.14 3.18
N GLY A 359 20.49 -7.48 2.40
CA GLY A 359 21.22 -8.75 2.52
C GLY A 359 20.45 -10.00 2.08
N GLN A 360 19.34 -9.86 1.36
CA GLN A 360 18.58 -10.98 0.83
C GLN A 360 19.38 -11.68 -0.28
N LYS A 361 19.45 -13.03 -0.23
CA LYS A 361 20.32 -13.81 -1.13
C LYS A 361 19.66 -14.15 -2.45
N GLU A 362 18.36 -14.41 -2.46
CA GLU A 362 17.59 -14.89 -3.61
C GLU A 362 16.32 -14.05 -3.81
N ILE A 363 15.93 -13.85 -5.07
CA ILE A 363 14.67 -13.18 -5.38
C ILE A 363 13.50 -14.09 -5.06
N LYS A 364 12.43 -13.52 -4.51
CA LYS A 364 11.18 -14.26 -4.30
C LYS A 364 10.62 -14.80 -5.60
N GLN A 365 10.09 -16.03 -5.56
CA GLN A 365 9.39 -16.63 -6.69
C GLN A 365 8.33 -15.67 -7.25
N ARG A 366 8.12 -15.68 -8.58
CA ARG A 366 7.24 -14.72 -9.25
C ARG A 366 5.84 -14.66 -8.64
N TRP A 367 5.23 -15.80 -8.36
CA TRP A 367 3.89 -15.86 -7.77
C TRP A 367 3.80 -15.12 -6.42
N LYS A 368 4.86 -15.15 -5.59
CA LYS A 368 4.91 -14.39 -4.32
C LYS A 368 4.99 -12.89 -4.58
N ARG A 369 5.73 -12.48 -5.62
CA ARG A 369 5.85 -11.06 -6.02
C ARG A 369 4.52 -10.55 -6.56
N VAL A 370 3.85 -11.33 -7.41
CA VAL A 370 2.52 -10.99 -7.97
C VAL A 370 1.48 -10.87 -6.86
N LEU A 371 1.45 -11.80 -5.88
CA LEU A 371 0.57 -11.68 -4.71
C LEU A 371 0.92 -10.48 -3.83
N GLY A 372 2.21 -10.15 -3.70
CA GLY A 372 2.63 -8.95 -2.97
C GLY A 372 2.02 -7.67 -3.57
N THR A 373 2.12 -7.51 -4.89
CA THR A 373 1.51 -6.39 -5.61
C THR A 373 -0.02 -6.43 -5.51
N LEU A 374 -0.64 -7.59 -5.74
CA LEU A 374 -2.08 -7.76 -5.63
C LEU A 374 -2.60 -7.36 -4.23
N ASN A 375 -1.88 -7.74 -3.17
CA ASN A 375 -2.24 -7.37 -1.80
C ASN A 375 -2.08 -5.86 -1.52
N GLY A 376 -1.10 -5.20 -2.15
CA GLY A 376 -0.95 -3.75 -2.08
C GLY A 376 -2.11 -3.01 -2.75
N GLU A 377 -2.48 -3.43 -3.96
CA GLU A 377 -3.45 -2.71 -4.80
C GLU A 377 -4.90 -3.14 -4.55
N ALA A 378 -5.14 -4.44 -4.32
CA ALA A 378 -6.47 -5.04 -4.22
C ALA A 378 -6.59 -6.03 -3.04
N GLY A 379 -5.87 -5.79 -1.94
CA GLY A 379 -5.83 -6.69 -0.78
C GLY A 379 -7.19 -6.94 -0.15
N GLU A 380 -8.07 -5.94 -0.12
CA GLU A 380 -9.43 -6.11 0.40
C GLU A 380 -10.32 -6.96 -0.54
N ALA A 381 -10.10 -6.90 -1.85
CA ALA A 381 -10.77 -7.80 -2.80
C ALA A 381 -10.29 -9.26 -2.60
N MET A 382 -8.97 -9.48 -2.47
CA MET A 382 -8.42 -10.79 -2.09
C MET A 382 -8.96 -11.25 -0.74
N GLY A 383 -9.09 -10.34 0.23
CA GLY A 383 -9.67 -10.60 1.55
C GLY A 383 -11.08 -11.16 1.47
N GLN A 384 -11.92 -10.67 0.55
CA GLN A 384 -13.27 -11.20 0.33
C GLN A 384 -13.25 -12.67 -0.12
N LEU A 385 -12.28 -13.07 -0.94
CA LEU A 385 -12.12 -14.47 -1.33
C LEU A 385 -11.55 -15.31 -0.18
N TYR A 386 -10.57 -14.78 0.52
CA TYR A 386 -9.87 -15.45 1.61
C TYR A 386 -10.83 -15.85 2.76
N VAL A 387 -11.70 -14.93 3.19
CA VAL A 387 -12.61 -15.20 4.31
C VAL A 387 -13.66 -16.28 3.99
N LYS A 388 -14.02 -16.45 2.70
CA LYS A 388 -14.95 -17.50 2.29
C LYS A 388 -14.42 -18.91 2.61
N VAL A 389 -13.10 -19.11 2.62
CA VAL A 389 -12.48 -20.44 2.72
C VAL A 389 -11.55 -20.61 3.91
N ALA A 390 -10.95 -19.56 4.43
CA ALA A 390 -9.85 -19.66 5.41
C ALA A 390 -10.07 -18.88 6.72
N PHE A 391 -11.09 -18.02 6.81
CA PHE A 391 -11.36 -17.26 8.03
C PHE A 391 -12.86 -17.23 8.36
N PRO A 392 -13.43 -18.31 8.92
CA PRO A 392 -14.85 -18.41 9.22
C PRO A 392 -15.29 -17.41 10.28
N ALA A 393 -16.60 -17.09 10.28
CA ALA A 393 -17.20 -16.11 11.20
C ALA A 393 -16.93 -16.43 12.69
N ASP A 394 -16.90 -17.70 13.07
CA ASP A 394 -16.57 -18.14 14.43
C ASP A 394 -15.16 -17.69 14.86
N SER A 395 -14.19 -17.67 13.94
CA SER A 395 -12.83 -17.18 14.23
C SER A 395 -12.84 -15.68 14.53
N LYS A 396 -13.60 -14.88 13.76
CA LYS A 396 -13.79 -13.46 14.05
C LYS A 396 -14.42 -13.26 15.43
N ALA A 397 -15.53 -13.95 15.72
CA ALA A 397 -16.24 -13.83 17.00
C ALA A 397 -15.36 -14.20 18.21
N ARG A 398 -14.52 -15.24 18.08
CA ARG A 398 -13.56 -15.61 19.14
C ARG A 398 -12.51 -14.54 19.38
N MET A 399 -11.98 -13.93 18.31
CA MET A 399 -11.02 -12.83 18.42
C MET A 399 -11.65 -11.56 19.00
N GLU A 400 -12.88 -11.24 18.62
CA GLU A 400 -13.65 -10.14 19.21
C GLU A 400 -13.86 -10.35 20.72
N THR A 401 -14.17 -11.57 21.14
CA THR A 401 -14.27 -11.94 22.57
C THR A 401 -12.92 -11.75 23.28
N LEU A 402 -11.81 -12.19 22.68
CA LEU A 402 -10.47 -12.01 23.25
C LEU A 402 -10.13 -10.55 23.43
N VAL A 403 -10.35 -9.72 22.40
CA VAL A 403 -10.11 -8.27 22.46
C VAL A 403 -11.02 -7.59 23.48
N GLY A 404 -12.28 -8.02 23.60
CA GLY A 404 -13.21 -7.56 24.63
C GLY A 404 -12.69 -7.83 26.05
N ASN A 405 -12.14 -9.01 26.28
CA ASN A 405 -11.53 -9.38 27.56
C ASN A 405 -10.28 -8.52 27.86
N LEU A 406 -9.42 -8.30 26.85
CA LEU A 406 -8.25 -7.42 26.99
C LEU A 406 -8.66 -5.98 27.32
N ARG A 407 -9.71 -5.45 26.66
CA ARG A 407 -10.25 -4.12 26.94
C ARG A 407 -10.75 -4.01 28.40
N THR A 408 -11.47 -5.03 28.87
CA THR A 408 -11.96 -5.09 30.26
C THR A 408 -10.80 -5.09 31.26
N ALA A 409 -9.78 -5.93 31.01
CA ALA A 409 -8.60 -5.99 31.85
C ALA A 409 -7.81 -4.68 31.86
N LEU A 410 -7.68 -4.01 30.68
CA LEU A 410 -7.02 -2.69 30.59
C LEU A 410 -7.75 -1.63 31.39
N LYS A 411 -9.09 -1.59 31.32
CA LYS A 411 -9.89 -0.65 32.12
C LYS A 411 -9.61 -0.80 33.61
N GLY A 412 -9.72 -2.04 34.12
CA GLY A 412 -9.43 -2.32 35.52
C GLY A 412 -8.00 -1.95 35.94
N ARG A 413 -7.01 -2.13 35.03
CA ARG A 413 -5.64 -1.66 35.30
C ARG A 413 -5.57 -0.15 35.42
N ILE A 414 -6.13 0.62 34.48
CA ILE A 414 -6.12 2.09 34.50
C ILE A 414 -6.75 2.60 35.80
N GLU A 415 -7.91 2.05 36.21
CA GLU A 415 -8.62 2.45 37.42
C GLU A 415 -7.77 2.25 38.69
N ASN A 416 -6.92 1.22 38.73
CA ASN A 416 -6.13 0.81 39.89
C ASN A 416 -4.66 1.24 39.85
N LEU A 417 -4.20 2.01 38.84
CA LEU A 417 -2.80 2.47 38.77
C LEU A 417 -2.46 3.44 39.90
N PRO A 418 -1.47 3.12 40.78
CA PRO A 418 -1.16 3.95 41.93
C PRO A 418 -0.40 5.25 41.58
N TRP A 419 0.30 5.27 40.45
CA TRP A 419 1.12 6.42 39.99
C TRP A 419 0.33 7.42 39.15
N MET A 420 -0.91 7.09 38.73
CA MET A 420 -1.76 7.97 37.91
C MET A 420 -2.74 8.75 38.78
N SER A 421 -2.81 10.07 38.62
CA SER A 421 -3.78 10.91 39.31
C SER A 421 -5.23 10.58 38.91
N ASP A 422 -6.20 10.88 39.78
CA ASP A 422 -7.62 10.62 39.49
C ASP A 422 -8.11 11.39 38.25
N GLU A 423 -7.58 12.62 38.03
CA GLU A 423 -7.90 13.40 36.83
C GLU A 423 -7.38 12.71 35.58
N THR A 424 -6.14 12.22 35.62
CA THR A 424 -5.52 11.49 34.48
C THR A 424 -6.24 10.17 34.23
N LYS A 425 -6.64 9.44 35.28
CA LYS A 425 -7.47 8.22 35.13
C LYS A 425 -8.78 8.51 34.42
N LYS A 426 -9.50 9.59 34.78
CA LYS A 426 -10.73 9.99 34.09
C LYS A 426 -10.50 10.25 32.60
N LYS A 427 -9.42 10.97 32.23
CA LYS A 427 -9.05 11.21 30.82
C LYS A 427 -8.67 9.91 30.09
N ALA A 428 -7.93 9.02 30.76
CA ALA A 428 -7.55 7.72 30.20
C ALA A 428 -8.76 6.81 29.96
N ILE A 429 -9.73 6.80 30.88
CA ILE A 429 -10.99 6.05 30.70
C ILE A 429 -11.82 6.65 29.56
N ALA A 430 -11.95 7.98 29.47
CA ALA A 430 -12.62 8.62 28.36
C ALA A 430 -12.00 8.24 27.01
N LYS A 431 -10.65 8.21 26.91
CA LYS A 431 -9.94 7.72 25.73
C LYS A 431 -10.21 6.22 25.47
N TRP A 432 -10.22 5.38 26.51
CA TRP A 432 -10.53 3.97 26.41
C TRP A 432 -11.95 3.72 25.85
N GLU A 433 -12.93 4.55 26.18
CA GLU A 433 -14.31 4.46 25.69
C GLU A 433 -14.40 4.73 24.18
N THR A 434 -13.52 5.55 23.62
CA THR A 434 -13.49 5.86 22.18
C THR A 434 -12.79 4.82 21.33
N PHE A 435 -12.15 3.81 21.93
CA PHE A 435 -11.42 2.77 21.21
C PHE A 435 -12.37 1.88 20.40
N THR A 436 -12.19 1.85 19.08
CA THR A 436 -12.95 1.01 18.15
C THR A 436 -12.08 -0.13 17.64
N PRO A 437 -12.33 -1.40 18.02
CA PRO A 437 -11.58 -2.54 17.52
C PRO A 437 -11.94 -2.82 16.06
N LYS A 438 -10.91 -3.17 15.26
CA LYS A 438 -11.05 -3.65 13.88
C LYS A 438 -10.44 -5.03 13.83
N ILE A 439 -11.25 -6.09 13.71
CA ILE A 439 -10.83 -7.48 13.87
C ILE A 439 -11.16 -8.29 12.62
N GLY A 440 -10.15 -8.98 12.11
CA GLY A 440 -10.26 -9.93 11.00
C GLY A 440 -10.54 -9.24 9.67
N TYR A 441 -11.78 -8.89 9.40
CA TYR A 441 -12.21 -8.24 8.16
C TYR A 441 -13.28 -7.19 8.43
N PRO A 442 -13.47 -6.19 7.54
CA PRO A 442 -14.44 -5.10 7.74
C PRO A 442 -15.87 -5.61 7.70
N ASP A 443 -16.77 -4.98 8.46
CA ASP A 443 -18.20 -5.30 8.43
C ASP A 443 -18.84 -4.85 7.10
N LYS A 444 -18.26 -3.80 6.48
CA LYS A 444 -18.64 -3.32 5.15
C LYS A 444 -17.42 -3.34 4.24
N TRP A 445 -17.43 -4.21 3.26
CA TRP A 445 -16.40 -4.32 2.24
C TRP A 445 -16.40 -3.11 1.29
N ARG A 446 -15.23 -2.80 0.76
CA ARG A 446 -15.08 -1.83 -0.33
C ARG A 446 -15.84 -2.34 -1.56
N ASP A 447 -16.53 -1.42 -2.23
CA ASP A 447 -17.19 -1.70 -3.52
C ASP A 447 -16.14 -1.68 -4.65
N TRP A 448 -16.03 -2.79 -5.34
CA TRP A 448 -15.12 -2.99 -6.47
C TRP A 448 -15.84 -3.00 -7.82
N SER A 449 -17.15 -2.77 -7.86
CA SER A 449 -17.95 -2.84 -9.07
C SER A 449 -17.55 -1.82 -10.15
N GLY A 450 -16.86 -0.75 -9.78
CA GLY A 450 -16.34 0.25 -10.70
C GLY A 450 -15.07 -0.18 -11.47
N LEU A 451 -14.47 -1.32 -11.11
CA LEU A 451 -13.33 -1.92 -11.81
C LEU A 451 -13.86 -3.06 -12.68
N ALA A 452 -14.27 -2.76 -13.92
CA ALA A 452 -14.79 -3.73 -14.88
C ALA A 452 -13.70 -4.18 -15.87
#